data_7b569ad9d35f0df09fcd8fb58cf865fc
#
_entry.id   7b569ad9d35f0df09fcd8fb58cf865fc
#
_cell.length_a   1.000
_cell.length_b   1.000
_cell.length_c   1.000
_cell.angle_alpha   90.00
_cell.angle_beta   90.00
_cell.angle_gamma   90.00
#
_symmetry.space_group_name_H-M   'P 1'
#
loop_
_entity.id
_entity.type
_entity.pdbx_description
1 polymer ?
#
loop_
_entity_poly.entity_id
_entity_poly.type
_entity_poly.pdbx_seq_one_letter_code
_entity_poly.pdbx_strand_id
1 'polypeptide(L)'
;MAEAVRRFVHDGDTLVIEGFTHLICFAAAHEIIRQGRRDLTLCRLTPDLIYDQMIAAGCARKLIFSWAGNPGAGPLYALRRAVEKGIPAPLELEEYTHFGMVARMAAGAARLPFMPLRSQGGSDLPEVNPMIRSVRCPFTDEELTAVPALHPDIAFVHAQRADASGNTQIWGLMGVQKETAFAAKKVVVVVEEIVDEELIRSDPNRTLIPGFIVEAVVHEPWGCHPSYAQGYYDRDNDFYVGWREISKDQARLESYLQDWVLGVADRSEYVERLGEDLARLQARPRLCQPVNYGF
;
A
#
# COMPACT_ATOMS: atom_id res chain seq x y z
N MET A 1 2.80 13.84 8.95
CA MET A 1 2.76 12.35 9.07
C MET A 1 2.76 11.87 10.53
N ALA A 2 3.65 12.33 11.37
CA ALA A 2 3.81 11.84 12.75
C ALA A 2 2.52 11.88 13.60
N GLU A 3 1.74 12.96 13.49
CA GLU A 3 0.46 13.07 14.19
C GLU A 3 -0.58 12.07 13.67
N ALA A 4 -0.66 11.88 12.35
CA ALA A 4 -1.59 10.94 11.74
C ALA A 4 -1.33 9.49 12.20
N VAL A 5 -0.07 9.06 12.18
CA VAL A 5 0.29 7.72 12.67
C VAL A 5 0.00 7.58 14.16
N ARG A 6 0.37 8.57 14.98
CA ARG A 6 0.12 8.53 16.43
C ARG A 6 -1.38 8.42 16.77
N ARG A 7 -2.21 9.13 16.01
CA ARG A 7 -3.65 9.20 16.24
C ARG A 7 -4.43 8.01 15.72
N PHE A 8 -4.01 7.45 14.58
CA PHE A 8 -4.84 6.52 13.83
C PHE A 8 -4.28 5.10 13.74
N VAL A 9 -2.99 4.87 14.06
CA VAL A 9 -2.39 3.53 14.03
C VAL A 9 -2.14 3.03 15.44
N HIS A 10 -2.67 1.85 15.77
CA HIS A 10 -2.50 1.21 17.08
C HIS A 10 -1.91 -0.18 16.88
N ASP A 11 -1.23 -0.67 17.92
CA ASP A 11 -0.74 -2.04 17.92
C ASP A 11 -1.90 -3.03 17.76
N GLY A 12 -1.71 -4.03 16.93
CA GLY A 12 -2.73 -5.01 16.59
C GLY A 12 -3.66 -4.65 15.42
N ASP A 13 -3.63 -3.42 14.93
CA ASP A 13 -4.48 -2.99 13.81
C ASP A 13 -4.21 -3.79 12.54
N THR A 14 -5.26 -3.94 11.73
CA THR A 14 -5.15 -4.33 10.32
C THR A 14 -4.91 -3.09 9.48
N LEU A 15 -3.70 -2.99 8.93
CA LEU A 15 -3.19 -1.84 8.19
C LEU A 15 -3.07 -2.14 6.70
N VAL A 16 -3.53 -1.22 5.88
CA VAL A 16 -3.28 -1.21 4.44
C VAL A 16 -2.53 0.05 4.04
N ILE A 17 -1.41 -0.14 3.33
CA ILE A 17 -0.73 0.92 2.57
C ILE A 17 -0.87 0.53 1.11
N GLU A 18 -1.90 1.06 0.45
CA GLU A 18 -2.23 0.65 -0.91
C GLU A 18 -1.44 1.45 -1.96
N GLY A 19 -1.26 0.82 -3.11
CA GLY A 19 -0.57 1.32 -4.29
C GLY A 19 -0.06 0.14 -5.12
N PHE A 20 -0.13 0.23 -6.44
CA PHE A 20 0.35 -0.85 -7.32
C PHE A 20 1.57 -0.36 -8.11
N THR A 21 2.77 -0.57 -7.58
CA THR A 21 4.06 0.01 -8.04
C THR A 21 4.09 1.54 -8.09
N HIS A 22 2.95 2.17 -7.99
CA HIS A 22 2.64 3.58 -8.10
C HIS A 22 1.93 4.04 -6.83
N LEU A 23 2.25 5.23 -6.34
CA LEU A 23 1.61 5.85 -5.16
C LEU A 23 1.67 4.99 -3.89
N ILE A 24 2.79 4.29 -3.67
CA ILE A 24 3.00 3.52 -2.46
C ILE A 24 3.51 4.45 -1.36
N CYS A 25 2.74 4.63 -0.30
CA CYS A 25 3.06 5.59 0.75
C CYS A 25 4.18 5.11 1.68
N PHE A 26 5.44 5.22 1.23
CA PHE A 26 6.63 4.92 2.04
C PHE A 26 6.73 5.81 3.28
N ALA A 27 6.33 7.07 3.16
CA ALA A 27 6.37 8.02 4.28
C ALA A 27 5.54 7.55 5.48
N ALA A 28 4.34 7.01 5.26
CA ALA A 28 3.50 6.49 6.34
C ALA A 28 4.14 5.26 7.01
N ALA A 29 4.67 4.33 6.21
CA ALA A 29 5.30 3.13 6.75
C ALA A 29 6.60 3.43 7.51
N HIS A 30 7.43 4.34 7.01
CA HIS A 30 8.63 4.79 7.72
C HIS A 30 8.25 5.42 9.08
N GLU A 31 7.19 6.21 9.11
CA GLU A 31 6.71 6.79 10.37
C GLU A 31 6.15 5.73 11.35
N ILE A 32 5.45 4.72 10.84
CA ILE A 32 4.97 3.58 11.63
C ILE A 32 6.17 2.84 12.26
N ILE A 33 7.25 2.66 11.50
CA ILE A 33 8.50 2.06 11.99
C ILE A 33 9.13 2.96 13.06
N ARG A 34 9.27 4.28 12.82
CA ARG A 34 9.83 5.23 13.79
C ARG A 34 9.08 5.25 15.12
N GLN A 35 7.75 5.17 15.07
CA GLN A 35 6.93 5.11 16.28
C GLN A 35 6.88 3.74 16.93
N GLY A 36 7.57 2.74 16.36
CA GLY A 36 7.70 1.41 16.94
C GLY A 36 6.39 0.64 17.04
N ARG A 37 5.44 0.84 16.12
CA ARG A 37 4.17 0.11 16.11
C ARG A 37 4.40 -1.37 15.90
N ARG A 38 3.62 -2.21 16.60
CA ARG A 38 3.83 -3.67 16.68
C ARG A 38 2.53 -4.45 16.46
N ASP A 39 2.69 -5.74 16.28
CA ASP A 39 1.58 -6.71 16.17
C ASP A 39 0.60 -6.42 15.03
N LEU A 40 1.01 -5.65 14.03
CA LEU A 40 0.16 -5.27 12.92
C LEU A 40 -0.18 -6.47 12.02
N THR A 41 -1.42 -6.53 11.57
CA THR A 41 -1.81 -7.33 10.41
C THR A 41 -1.62 -6.46 9.17
N LEU A 42 -0.53 -6.67 8.45
CA LEU A 42 -0.27 -5.96 7.20
C LEU A 42 -1.10 -6.58 6.07
N CYS A 43 -1.74 -5.74 5.27
CA CYS A 43 -2.58 -6.20 4.18
C CYS A 43 -2.29 -5.41 2.90
N ARG A 44 -2.07 -6.12 1.78
CA ARG A 44 -1.91 -5.54 0.45
C ARG A 44 -1.97 -6.65 -0.61
N LEU A 45 -2.42 -6.32 -1.83
CA LEU A 45 -2.42 -7.29 -2.93
C LEU A 45 -1.00 -7.76 -3.27
N THR A 46 -0.10 -6.80 -3.43
CA THR A 46 1.29 -7.05 -3.83
C THR A 46 2.27 -6.37 -2.88
N PRO A 47 2.48 -6.92 -1.65
CA PRO A 47 3.54 -6.44 -0.77
C PRO A 47 4.89 -6.36 -1.48
N ASP A 48 5.56 -5.24 -1.32
CA ASP A 48 6.87 -4.96 -1.90
C ASP A 48 7.89 -4.49 -0.84
N LEU A 49 8.88 -3.70 -1.25
CA LEU A 49 9.99 -3.26 -0.41
C LEU A 49 9.56 -2.65 0.92
N ILE A 50 8.48 -1.87 0.92
CA ILE A 50 8.08 -1.21 2.17
C ILE A 50 7.54 -2.20 3.18
N TYR A 51 6.86 -3.25 2.73
CA TYR A 51 6.42 -4.33 3.61
C TYR A 51 7.61 -5.17 4.10
N ASP A 52 8.63 -5.39 3.25
CA ASP A 52 9.89 -6.04 3.66
C ASP A 52 10.58 -5.23 4.78
N GLN A 53 10.59 -3.89 4.69
CA GLN A 53 11.11 -2.99 5.73
C GLN A 53 10.30 -3.06 7.02
N MET A 54 8.96 -3.00 6.94
CA MET A 54 8.09 -3.09 8.12
C MET A 54 8.22 -4.43 8.83
N ILE A 55 8.34 -5.53 8.08
CA ILE A 55 8.59 -6.87 8.63
C ILE A 55 9.95 -6.91 9.30
N ALA A 56 11.00 -6.41 8.65
CA ALA A 56 12.35 -6.35 9.20
C ALA A 56 12.42 -5.53 10.52
N ALA A 57 11.65 -4.44 10.59
CA ALA A 57 11.52 -3.62 11.80
C ALA A 57 10.67 -4.27 12.91
N GLY A 58 10.09 -5.46 12.65
CA GLY A 58 9.26 -6.19 13.61
C GLY A 58 7.88 -5.57 13.84
N CYS A 59 7.33 -4.83 12.86
CA CYS A 59 6.01 -4.24 12.99
C CYS A 59 4.88 -5.28 12.80
N ALA A 60 5.12 -6.34 12.04
CA ALA A 60 4.09 -7.26 11.58
C ALA A 60 4.06 -8.58 12.37
N ARG A 61 2.86 -9.03 12.71
CA ARG A 61 2.58 -10.41 13.14
C ARG A 61 1.95 -11.27 12.05
N LYS A 62 1.27 -10.63 11.09
CA LYS A 62 0.54 -11.30 10.01
C LYS A 62 0.61 -10.51 8.71
N LEU A 63 0.63 -11.22 7.59
CA LEU A 63 0.54 -10.67 6.24
C LEU A 63 -0.62 -11.30 5.49
N ILE A 64 -1.56 -10.47 5.00
CA ILE A 64 -2.67 -10.86 4.11
C ILE A 64 -2.35 -10.34 2.71
N PHE A 65 -2.19 -11.25 1.74
CA PHE A 65 -1.64 -10.88 0.43
C PHE A 65 -2.02 -11.87 -0.68
N SER A 66 -1.62 -11.55 -1.91
CA SER A 66 -1.73 -12.48 -3.05
C SER A 66 -0.39 -12.83 -3.69
N TRP A 67 0.52 -11.89 -3.74
CA TRP A 67 1.88 -12.11 -4.22
C TRP A 67 2.81 -11.13 -3.51
N ALA A 68 3.97 -11.60 -3.09
CA ALA A 68 4.95 -10.75 -2.41
C ALA A 68 6.31 -10.82 -3.10
N GLY A 69 6.86 -9.66 -3.42
CA GLY A 69 8.15 -9.57 -4.11
C GLY A 69 8.55 -8.14 -4.43
N ASN A 70 9.79 -7.99 -4.87
CA ASN A 70 10.29 -6.73 -5.43
C ASN A 70 10.02 -6.74 -6.94
N PRO A 71 9.05 -5.96 -7.44
CA PRO A 71 8.60 -6.05 -8.82
C PRO A 71 9.73 -5.78 -9.82
N GLY A 72 10.08 -6.81 -10.60
CA GLY A 72 11.13 -6.76 -11.60
C GLY A 72 12.57 -6.90 -11.07
N ALA A 73 12.76 -7.07 -9.73
CA ALA A 73 14.09 -7.03 -9.13
C ALA A 73 14.40 -8.17 -8.13
N GLY A 74 13.42 -9.02 -7.80
CA GLY A 74 13.70 -10.24 -7.04
C GLY A 74 12.85 -10.44 -5.77
N PRO A 75 13.30 -11.33 -4.84
CA PRO A 75 12.54 -11.66 -3.64
C PRO A 75 12.69 -10.61 -2.55
N LEU A 76 11.77 -10.68 -1.57
CA LEU A 76 11.81 -9.94 -0.31
C LEU A 76 12.51 -10.82 0.74
N TYR A 77 13.72 -10.46 1.12
CA TYR A 77 14.53 -11.32 1.98
C TYR A 77 14.18 -11.24 3.46
N ALA A 78 13.68 -10.10 3.95
CA ALA A 78 13.22 -9.99 5.33
C ALA A 78 11.93 -10.80 5.53
N LEU A 79 10.96 -10.69 4.60
CA LEU A 79 9.78 -11.54 4.56
C LEU A 79 10.16 -13.02 4.59
N ARG A 80 11.09 -13.42 3.74
CA ARG A 80 11.56 -14.81 3.67
C ARG A 80 12.17 -15.27 4.99
N ARG A 81 13.02 -14.44 5.62
CA ARG A 81 13.60 -14.76 6.94
C ARG A 81 12.55 -14.87 8.04
N ALA A 82 11.54 -13.99 8.03
CA ALA A 82 10.46 -14.04 9.01
C ALA A 82 9.66 -15.34 8.90
N VAL A 83 9.36 -15.79 7.68
CA VAL A 83 8.61 -17.02 7.42
C VAL A 83 9.45 -18.27 7.70
N GLU A 84 10.69 -18.33 7.18
CA GLU A 84 11.52 -19.54 7.25
C GLU A 84 12.24 -19.71 8.58
N LYS A 85 12.59 -18.61 9.25
CA LYS A 85 13.46 -18.60 10.44
C LYS A 85 12.88 -17.89 11.66
N GLY A 86 11.74 -17.23 11.52
CA GLY A 86 11.14 -16.41 12.57
C GLY A 86 11.97 -15.16 12.93
N ILE A 87 12.68 -14.55 11.98
CA ILE A 87 13.55 -13.39 12.22
C ILE A 87 12.99 -12.15 11.48
N PRO A 88 12.74 -11.04 12.20
CA PRO A 88 12.96 -10.80 13.65
C PRO A 88 11.91 -11.49 14.54
N ALA A 89 10.76 -11.87 13.98
CA ALA A 89 9.69 -12.62 14.62
C ALA A 89 8.98 -13.51 13.61
N PRO A 90 8.32 -14.60 14.05
CA PRO A 90 7.48 -15.42 13.19
C PRO A 90 6.38 -14.58 12.54
N LEU A 91 6.12 -14.81 11.25
CA LEU A 91 5.11 -14.11 10.49
C LEU A 91 4.03 -15.10 10.01
N GLU A 92 2.78 -14.85 10.40
CA GLU A 92 1.63 -15.59 9.87
C GLU A 92 1.32 -15.11 8.45
N LEU A 93 1.07 -16.06 7.54
CA LEU A 93 0.69 -15.77 6.15
C LEU A 93 -0.77 -16.15 5.91
N GLU A 94 -1.50 -15.27 5.22
CA GLU A 94 -2.85 -15.52 4.73
C GLU A 94 -2.89 -15.14 3.24
N GLU A 95 -2.72 -16.15 2.39
CA GLU A 95 -2.54 -15.97 0.94
C GLU A 95 -3.85 -16.18 0.18
N TYR A 96 -4.04 -15.38 -0.88
CA TYR A 96 -5.14 -15.46 -1.83
C TYR A 96 -4.62 -15.32 -3.27
N THR A 97 -5.46 -15.59 -4.25
CA THR A 97 -5.19 -15.09 -5.61
C THR A 97 -5.33 -13.57 -5.67
N HIS A 98 -4.76 -12.90 -6.68
CA HIS A 98 -4.96 -11.46 -6.88
C HIS A 98 -6.45 -11.11 -6.92
N PHE A 99 -7.24 -11.86 -7.68
CA PHE A 99 -8.68 -11.63 -7.76
C PHE A 99 -9.38 -11.91 -6.41
N GLY A 100 -8.91 -12.89 -5.63
CA GLY A 100 -9.40 -13.13 -4.28
C GLY A 100 -9.19 -11.94 -3.35
N MET A 101 -8.02 -11.28 -3.40
CA MET A 101 -7.76 -10.06 -2.63
C MET A 101 -8.60 -8.87 -3.11
N VAL A 102 -8.72 -8.67 -4.44
CA VAL A 102 -9.62 -7.64 -5.00
C VAL A 102 -11.06 -7.88 -4.52
N ALA A 103 -11.53 -9.11 -4.57
CA ALA A 103 -12.89 -9.48 -4.14
C ALA A 103 -13.12 -9.22 -2.64
N ARG A 104 -12.12 -9.48 -1.79
CA ARG A 104 -12.20 -9.17 -0.35
C ARG A 104 -12.36 -7.68 -0.10
N MET A 105 -11.54 -6.84 -0.77
CA MET A 105 -11.63 -5.37 -0.68
C MET A 105 -12.95 -4.86 -1.25
N ALA A 106 -13.37 -5.37 -2.41
CA ALA A 106 -14.64 -4.99 -3.03
C ALA A 106 -15.85 -5.37 -2.15
N ALA A 107 -15.85 -6.57 -1.54
CA ALA A 107 -16.87 -6.97 -0.59
C ALA A 107 -16.90 -6.03 0.62
N GLY A 108 -15.75 -5.68 1.18
CA GLY A 108 -15.62 -4.72 2.27
C GLY A 108 -16.18 -3.35 1.90
N ALA A 109 -15.80 -2.83 0.75
CA ALA A 109 -16.29 -1.55 0.22
C ALA A 109 -17.80 -1.54 -0.01
N ALA A 110 -18.35 -2.64 -0.52
CA ALA A 110 -19.78 -2.80 -0.77
C ALA A 110 -20.60 -3.18 0.49
N ARG A 111 -19.93 -3.33 1.65
CA ARG A 111 -20.55 -3.80 2.91
C ARG A 111 -21.21 -5.19 2.79
N LEU A 112 -20.68 -6.03 1.92
CA LEU A 112 -21.06 -7.43 1.79
C LEU A 112 -20.28 -8.28 2.81
N PRO A 113 -20.85 -9.39 3.32
CA PRO A 113 -20.13 -10.25 4.27
C PRO A 113 -19.02 -11.06 3.61
N PHE A 114 -19.16 -11.38 2.32
CA PHE A 114 -18.20 -12.17 1.54
C PHE A 114 -18.43 -11.98 0.03
N MET A 115 -17.51 -12.46 -0.78
CA MET A 115 -17.63 -12.51 -2.25
C MET A 115 -17.50 -13.96 -2.74
N PRO A 116 -18.47 -14.47 -3.53
CA PRO A 116 -18.33 -15.75 -4.22
C PRO A 116 -17.47 -15.61 -5.47
N LEU A 117 -16.63 -16.61 -5.75
CA LEU A 117 -15.64 -16.60 -6.84
C LEU A 117 -15.61 -17.94 -7.57
N ARG A 118 -15.34 -17.91 -8.89
CA ARG A 118 -14.96 -19.12 -9.64
C ARG A 118 -13.46 -19.40 -9.58
N SER A 119 -12.64 -18.40 -9.21
CA SER A 119 -11.21 -18.58 -9.03
C SER A 119 -10.88 -19.30 -7.73
N GLN A 120 -9.68 -19.85 -7.61
CA GLN A 120 -9.14 -20.61 -6.48
C GLN A 120 -9.63 -22.07 -6.41
N GLY A 121 -10.79 -22.42 -6.98
CA GLY A 121 -11.22 -23.81 -7.11
C GLY A 121 -10.21 -24.61 -7.94
N GLY A 122 -9.85 -25.82 -7.46
CA GLY A 122 -8.85 -26.67 -8.10
C GLY A 122 -7.40 -26.28 -7.86
N SER A 123 -7.12 -25.33 -6.93
CA SER A 123 -5.80 -25.05 -6.39
C SER A 123 -5.71 -25.50 -4.94
N ASP A 124 -4.48 -25.59 -4.40
CA ASP A 124 -4.23 -25.95 -3.00
C ASP A 124 -4.54 -24.82 -2.00
N LEU A 125 -4.83 -23.61 -2.49
CA LEU A 125 -5.12 -22.47 -1.62
C LEU A 125 -6.25 -22.71 -0.61
N PRO A 126 -7.39 -23.30 -0.96
CA PRO A 126 -8.45 -23.61 0.02
C PRO A 126 -8.02 -24.63 1.08
N GLU A 127 -7.05 -25.49 0.79
CA GLU A 127 -6.53 -26.49 1.74
C GLU A 127 -5.64 -25.87 2.81
N VAL A 128 -4.87 -24.83 2.45
CA VAL A 128 -3.92 -24.16 3.34
C VAL A 128 -4.48 -22.87 3.96
N ASN A 129 -5.54 -22.29 3.40
CA ASN A 129 -6.18 -21.08 3.90
C ASN A 129 -7.64 -21.33 4.32
N PRO A 130 -7.93 -21.52 5.62
CA PRO A 130 -9.26 -21.83 6.12
C PRO A 130 -10.28 -20.69 5.92
N MET A 131 -9.84 -19.51 5.52
CA MET A 131 -10.70 -18.39 5.19
C MET A 131 -11.31 -18.50 3.79
N ILE A 132 -10.79 -19.39 2.94
CA ILE A 132 -11.37 -19.70 1.64
C ILE A 132 -12.34 -20.88 1.85
N ARG A 133 -13.62 -20.63 1.63
CA ARG A 133 -14.68 -21.61 1.87
C ARG A 133 -15.46 -21.91 0.60
N SER A 134 -16.25 -22.97 0.62
CA SER A 134 -17.20 -23.32 -0.43
C SER A 134 -18.56 -22.67 -0.17
N VAL A 135 -19.26 -22.28 -1.23
CA VAL A 135 -20.63 -21.79 -1.22
C VAL A 135 -21.36 -22.27 -2.48
N ARG A 136 -22.61 -22.73 -2.33
CA ARG A 136 -23.45 -23.11 -3.47
C ARG A 136 -24.19 -21.90 -4.01
N CYS A 137 -24.10 -21.67 -5.31
CA CYS A 137 -24.83 -20.60 -5.98
C CYS A 137 -26.36 -20.90 -5.96
N PRO A 138 -27.20 -20.01 -5.41
CA PRO A 138 -28.65 -20.27 -5.31
C PRO A 138 -29.38 -20.18 -6.67
N PHE A 139 -28.71 -19.70 -7.71
CA PHE A 139 -29.28 -19.49 -9.04
C PHE A 139 -28.89 -20.58 -10.05
N THR A 140 -27.70 -21.17 -9.91
CA THR A 140 -27.14 -22.12 -10.89
C THR A 140 -26.80 -23.47 -10.28
N ASP A 141 -26.91 -23.60 -8.96
CA ASP A 141 -26.52 -24.78 -8.18
C ASP A 141 -25.00 -25.11 -8.26
N GLU A 142 -24.21 -24.22 -8.87
CA GLU A 142 -22.77 -24.37 -9.00
C GLU A 142 -22.08 -24.21 -7.65
N GLU A 143 -21.09 -25.03 -7.37
CA GLU A 143 -20.20 -24.85 -6.22
C GLU A 143 -19.11 -23.83 -6.54
N LEU A 144 -19.02 -22.79 -5.73
CA LEU A 144 -18.10 -21.67 -5.86
C LEU A 144 -17.19 -21.59 -4.63
N THR A 145 -16.01 -21.01 -4.76
CA THR A 145 -15.25 -20.55 -3.59
C THR A 145 -15.83 -19.24 -3.07
N ALA A 146 -15.65 -18.98 -1.78
CA ALA A 146 -16.06 -17.75 -1.12
C ALA A 146 -14.91 -17.20 -0.27
N VAL A 147 -14.67 -15.89 -0.35
CA VAL A 147 -13.69 -15.18 0.47
C VAL A 147 -14.38 -14.14 1.34
N PRO A 148 -14.03 -13.99 2.64
CA PRO A 148 -14.67 -13.02 3.51
C PRO A 148 -14.31 -11.60 3.11
N ALA A 149 -15.22 -10.66 3.37
CA ALA A 149 -14.92 -9.24 3.25
C ALA A 149 -13.71 -8.85 4.11
N LEU A 150 -12.92 -7.89 3.63
CA LEU A 150 -11.82 -7.31 4.39
C LEU A 150 -12.19 -5.88 4.82
N HIS A 151 -12.07 -5.62 6.11
CA HIS A 151 -12.33 -4.32 6.72
C HIS A 151 -11.10 -3.86 7.51
N PRO A 152 -10.10 -3.25 6.84
CA PRO A 152 -8.93 -2.73 7.53
C PRO A 152 -9.31 -1.71 8.61
N ASP A 153 -8.59 -1.70 9.73
CA ASP A 153 -8.78 -0.69 10.77
C ASP A 153 -8.33 0.68 10.29
N ILE A 154 -7.25 0.70 9.50
CA ILE A 154 -6.67 1.90 8.93
C ILE A 154 -6.13 1.65 7.51
N ALA A 155 -6.41 2.58 6.60
CA ALA A 155 -5.81 2.65 5.27
C ALA A 155 -5.05 3.95 5.07
N PHE A 156 -3.80 3.86 4.60
CA PHE A 156 -3.08 4.99 4.03
C PHE A 156 -3.14 4.89 2.52
N VAL A 157 -3.68 5.91 1.88
CA VAL A 157 -3.73 6.02 0.42
C VAL A 157 -2.96 7.25 0.01
N HIS A 158 -1.88 7.05 -0.74
CA HIS A 158 -1.16 8.17 -1.34
C HIS A 158 -1.84 8.58 -2.65
N ALA A 159 -1.90 9.87 -2.90
CA ALA A 159 -2.52 10.45 -4.07
C ALA A 159 -1.72 11.65 -4.58
N GLN A 160 -2.01 12.07 -5.79
CA GLN A 160 -1.36 13.25 -6.34
C GLN A 160 -1.84 14.51 -5.65
N ARG A 161 -3.15 14.67 -5.44
CA ARG A 161 -3.70 15.87 -4.79
C ARG A 161 -5.02 15.61 -4.07
N ALA A 162 -5.30 16.43 -3.09
CA ALA A 162 -6.61 16.53 -2.44
C ALA A 162 -6.90 17.99 -2.07
N ASP A 163 -8.17 18.30 -1.84
CA ASP A 163 -8.53 19.54 -1.16
C ASP A 163 -8.45 19.37 0.37
N ALA A 164 -8.59 20.47 1.08
CA ALA A 164 -8.58 20.47 2.57
C ALA A 164 -9.73 19.66 3.19
N SER A 165 -10.80 19.39 2.44
CA SER A 165 -11.94 18.58 2.88
C SER A 165 -11.71 17.07 2.62
N GLY A 166 -10.61 16.69 1.98
CA GLY A 166 -10.24 15.30 1.71
C GLY A 166 -10.78 14.75 0.39
N ASN A 167 -11.40 15.56 -0.48
CA ASN A 167 -11.75 15.11 -1.82
C ASN A 167 -10.47 14.88 -2.62
N THR A 168 -10.20 13.62 -2.97
CA THR A 168 -8.90 13.16 -3.43
C THR A 168 -8.93 12.72 -4.87
N GLN A 169 -8.02 13.25 -5.67
CA GLN A 169 -7.86 12.90 -7.08
C GLN A 169 -6.63 12.03 -7.29
N ILE A 170 -6.84 10.92 -8.00
CA ILE A 170 -5.81 9.95 -8.37
C ILE A 170 -5.88 9.71 -9.87
N TRP A 171 -4.70 9.62 -10.50
CA TRP A 171 -4.56 9.23 -11.89
C TRP A 171 -3.29 8.40 -12.11
N GLY A 172 -3.21 7.75 -13.27
CA GLY A 172 -2.11 6.85 -13.61
C GLY A 172 -2.46 5.39 -13.35
N LEU A 173 -1.47 4.61 -12.96
CA LEU A 173 -1.67 3.20 -12.67
C LEU A 173 -2.35 3.05 -11.30
N MET A 174 -3.56 2.51 -11.31
CA MET A 174 -4.33 2.27 -10.10
C MET A 174 -4.41 0.78 -9.79
N GLY A 175 -4.39 0.45 -8.49
CA GLY A 175 -4.74 -0.85 -7.94
C GLY A 175 -6.17 -0.82 -7.36
N VAL A 176 -6.29 -1.13 -6.08
CA VAL A 176 -7.57 -1.17 -5.33
C VAL A 176 -7.69 -0.01 -4.31
N GLN A 177 -7.10 1.16 -4.63
CA GLN A 177 -7.12 2.32 -3.72
C GLN A 177 -8.55 2.73 -3.36
N LYS A 178 -9.47 2.73 -4.33
CA LYS A 178 -10.88 3.05 -4.11
C LYS A 178 -11.53 2.05 -3.17
N GLU A 179 -11.46 0.78 -3.51
CA GLU A 179 -12.03 -0.30 -2.71
C GLU A 179 -11.44 -0.31 -1.29
N THR A 180 -10.14 -0.11 -1.17
CA THR A 180 -9.44 -0.02 0.12
C THR A 180 -9.97 1.13 0.97
N ALA A 181 -10.14 2.33 0.39
CA ALA A 181 -10.66 3.49 1.09
C ALA A 181 -12.09 3.25 1.60
N PHE A 182 -12.97 2.66 0.77
CA PHE A 182 -14.34 2.37 1.18
C PHE A 182 -14.47 1.16 2.12
N ALA A 183 -13.52 0.23 2.09
CA ALA A 183 -13.51 -0.96 2.96
C ALA A 183 -12.98 -0.65 4.37
N ALA A 184 -12.04 0.28 4.50
CA ALA A 184 -11.38 0.61 5.75
C ALA A 184 -12.33 1.32 6.73
N LYS A 185 -12.06 1.18 8.03
CA LYS A 185 -12.77 1.91 9.09
C LYS A 185 -12.32 3.36 9.18
N LYS A 186 -11.04 3.62 8.90
CA LYS A 186 -10.42 4.95 8.87
C LYS A 186 -9.53 5.08 7.64
N VAL A 187 -9.55 6.26 7.03
CA VAL A 187 -8.75 6.56 5.83
C VAL A 187 -7.92 7.81 6.06
N VAL A 188 -6.61 7.69 5.91
CA VAL A 188 -5.70 8.83 5.86
C VAL A 188 -5.20 8.96 4.41
N VAL A 189 -5.45 10.10 3.82
CA VAL A 189 -4.95 10.43 2.49
C VAL A 189 -3.64 11.21 2.63
N VAL A 190 -2.63 10.78 1.91
CA VAL A 190 -1.32 11.43 1.85
C VAL A 190 -1.13 11.98 0.45
N VAL A 191 -0.78 13.24 0.31
CA VAL A 191 -0.75 13.90 -0.99
C VAL A 191 0.55 14.64 -1.27
N GLU A 192 0.88 14.70 -2.55
CA GLU A 192 1.96 15.54 -3.06
C GLU A 192 1.56 17.03 -3.02
N GLU A 193 0.24 17.31 -3.09
CA GLU A 193 -0.27 18.69 -3.19
C GLU A 193 -1.65 18.82 -2.53
N ILE A 194 -1.83 19.86 -1.70
CA ILE A 194 -3.15 20.31 -1.26
C ILE A 194 -3.57 21.45 -2.17
N VAL A 195 -4.76 21.33 -2.76
CA VAL A 195 -5.27 22.28 -3.75
C VAL A 195 -6.61 22.85 -3.32
N ASP A 196 -7.03 23.93 -3.97
CA ASP A 196 -8.34 24.54 -3.74
C ASP A 196 -9.48 23.62 -4.21
N GLU A 197 -10.61 23.66 -3.51
CA GLU A 197 -11.81 22.88 -3.82
C GLU A 197 -12.29 23.08 -5.25
N GLU A 198 -12.17 24.31 -5.77
CA GLU A 198 -12.54 24.65 -7.14
C GLU A 198 -11.77 23.83 -8.20
N LEU A 199 -10.49 23.58 -7.93
CA LEU A 199 -9.66 22.74 -8.82
C LEU A 199 -10.14 21.28 -8.80
N ILE A 200 -10.52 20.75 -7.65
CA ILE A 200 -11.12 19.41 -7.56
C ILE A 200 -12.45 19.35 -8.30
N ARG A 201 -13.31 20.36 -8.12
CA ARG A 201 -14.62 20.44 -8.76
C ARG A 201 -14.57 20.65 -10.27
N SER A 202 -13.46 21.20 -10.79
CA SER A 202 -13.29 21.40 -12.24
C SER A 202 -13.17 20.06 -13.02
N ASP A 203 -12.78 18.99 -12.36
CA ASP A 203 -12.72 17.63 -12.94
C ASP A 203 -13.17 16.59 -11.90
N PRO A 204 -14.47 16.49 -11.63
CA PRO A 204 -14.99 15.62 -10.59
C PRO A 204 -14.81 14.13 -10.89
N ASN A 205 -14.64 13.75 -12.16
CA ASN A 205 -14.44 12.36 -12.57
C ASN A 205 -13.09 11.79 -12.09
N ARG A 206 -12.11 12.64 -11.78
CA ARG A 206 -10.84 12.21 -11.16
C ARG A 206 -10.93 12.02 -9.67
N THR A 207 -12.00 12.48 -9.02
CA THR A 207 -12.17 12.30 -7.57
C THR A 207 -12.49 10.85 -7.26
N LEU A 208 -11.47 10.12 -6.83
CA LEU A 208 -11.57 8.70 -6.52
C LEU A 208 -12.07 8.46 -5.09
N ILE A 209 -11.63 9.30 -4.15
CA ILE A 209 -11.97 9.20 -2.72
C ILE A 209 -12.68 10.50 -2.31
N PRO A 210 -13.96 10.42 -1.94
CA PRO A 210 -14.70 11.59 -1.46
C PRO A 210 -14.32 11.95 -0.03
N GLY A 211 -14.26 13.23 0.28
CA GLY A 211 -13.79 13.74 1.56
C GLY A 211 -14.56 13.20 2.78
N PHE A 212 -15.85 12.87 2.63
CA PHE A 212 -16.68 12.40 3.75
C PHE A 212 -16.26 11.03 4.34
N ILE A 213 -15.34 10.30 3.69
CA ILE A 213 -14.76 9.05 4.25
C ILE A 213 -13.32 9.25 4.73
N VAL A 214 -12.75 10.46 4.62
CA VAL A 214 -11.36 10.77 4.92
C VAL A 214 -11.26 11.35 6.34
N GLU A 215 -10.46 10.72 7.19
CA GLU A 215 -10.22 11.18 8.57
C GLU A 215 -9.15 12.26 8.65
N ALA A 216 -8.18 12.24 7.74
CA ALA A 216 -7.13 13.24 7.68
C ALA A 216 -6.49 13.30 6.28
N VAL A 217 -6.08 14.51 5.90
CA VAL A 217 -5.24 14.80 4.73
C VAL A 217 -3.86 15.18 5.23
N VAL A 218 -2.82 14.49 4.73
CA VAL A 218 -1.42 14.76 5.06
C VAL A 218 -0.71 15.23 3.81
N HIS A 219 -0.20 16.46 3.83
CA HIS A 219 0.68 16.97 2.79
C HIS A 219 2.10 16.43 3.01
N GLU A 220 2.55 15.56 2.13
CA GLU A 220 3.84 14.88 2.25
C GLU A 220 4.49 14.71 0.87
N PRO A 221 5.08 15.76 0.30
CA PRO A 221 5.78 15.68 -0.97
C PRO A 221 6.87 14.61 -0.97
N TRP A 222 7.03 13.92 -2.09
CA TRP A 222 7.92 12.76 -2.20
C TRP A 222 7.55 11.59 -1.27
N GLY A 223 6.33 11.57 -0.76
CA GLY A 223 5.87 10.57 0.20
C GLY A 223 5.87 9.14 -0.34
N CYS A 224 5.86 8.98 -1.67
CA CYS A 224 5.94 7.66 -2.32
C CYS A 224 7.37 7.17 -2.56
N HIS A 225 8.38 8.06 -2.63
CA HIS A 225 9.74 7.62 -2.98
C HIS A 225 10.18 6.43 -2.10
N PRO A 226 10.78 5.38 -2.67
CA PRO A 226 11.28 5.17 -4.03
C PRO A 226 10.25 4.73 -5.08
N SER A 227 8.97 4.55 -4.73
CA SER A 227 7.87 4.44 -5.70
C SER A 227 7.69 5.77 -6.43
N TYR A 228 6.80 5.83 -7.42
CA TYR A 228 6.57 7.04 -8.19
C TYR A 228 5.19 7.63 -7.97
N ALA A 229 5.10 8.94 -8.22
CA ALA A 229 3.85 9.67 -8.31
C ALA A 229 3.74 10.26 -9.71
N GLN A 230 2.88 9.70 -10.55
CA GLN A 230 2.77 10.11 -11.95
C GLN A 230 2.47 11.60 -12.09
N GLY A 231 3.33 12.30 -12.81
CA GLY A 231 3.25 13.76 -13.01
C GLY A 231 4.14 14.55 -12.05
N TYR A 232 4.66 13.94 -11.00
CA TYR A 232 5.54 14.56 -10.01
C TYR A 232 6.97 14.01 -10.09
N TYR A 233 7.15 12.69 -10.01
CA TYR A 233 8.45 12.05 -10.09
C TYR A 233 8.37 10.59 -10.53
N ASP A 234 9.45 10.11 -11.10
CA ASP A 234 9.64 8.75 -11.59
C ASP A 234 10.02 7.78 -10.45
N ARG A 235 9.87 6.48 -10.73
CA ARG A 235 10.32 5.42 -9.83
C ARG A 235 11.84 5.39 -9.73
N ASP A 236 12.37 5.31 -8.52
CA ASP A 236 13.80 5.07 -8.29
C ASP A 236 14.15 3.60 -8.55
N ASN A 237 14.40 3.29 -9.83
CA ASN A 237 14.73 1.94 -10.24
C ASN A 237 16.06 1.44 -9.65
N ASP A 238 17.02 2.35 -9.43
CA ASP A 238 18.32 1.99 -8.85
C ASP A 238 18.14 1.52 -7.41
N PHE A 239 17.29 2.21 -6.65
CA PHE A 239 16.92 1.79 -5.31
C PHE A 239 16.22 0.42 -5.31
N TYR A 240 15.23 0.22 -6.19
CA TYR A 240 14.51 -1.06 -6.28
C TYR A 240 15.44 -2.22 -6.62
N VAL A 241 16.34 -2.04 -7.56
CA VAL A 241 17.34 -3.06 -7.92
C VAL A 241 18.35 -3.28 -6.79
N GLY A 242 18.83 -2.20 -6.19
CA GLY A 242 19.79 -2.22 -5.08
C GLY A 242 19.24 -2.85 -3.79
N TRP A 243 17.91 -2.83 -3.59
CA TRP A 243 17.27 -3.40 -2.40
C TRP A 243 17.63 -4.86 -2.14
N ARG A 244 17.86 -5.63 -3.17
CA ARG A 244 18.29 -7.01 -3.06
C ARG A 244 19.57 -7.15 -2.20
N GLU A 245 20.56 -6.33 -2.47
CA GLU A 245 21.84 -6.37 -1.76
C GLU A 245 21.75 -5.87 -0.33
N ILE A 246 20.81 -4.95 -0.07
CA ILE A 246 20.50 -4.46 1.27
C ILE A 246 19.76 -5.54 2.06
N SER A 247 18.62 -6.04 1.54
CA SER A 247 17.72 -6.91 2.30
C SER A 247 18.23 -8.34 2.45
N LYS A 248 19.14 -8.80 1.58
CA LYS A 248 19.74 -10.14 1.64
C LYS A 248 20.63 -10.31 2.87
N ASP A 249 21.37 -9.29 3.25
CA ASP A 249 22.24 -9.26 4.40
C ASP A 249 21.54 -8.60 5.59
N GLN A 250 21.42 -9.31 6.71
CA GLN A 250 20.70 -8.82 7.88
C GLN A 250 21.35 -7.56 8.47
N ALA A 251 22.68 -7.51 8.57
CA ALA A 251 23.37 -6.37 9.15
C ALA A 251 23.26 -5.13 8.26
N ARG A 252 23.31 -5.29 6.93
CA ARG A 252 23.08 -4.19 5.99
C ARG A 252 21.66 -3.66 6.08
N LEU A 253 20.67 -4.55 6.20
CA LEU A 253 19.28 -4.16 6.36
C LEU A 253 19.04 -3.38 7.64
N GLU A 254 19.62 -3.84 8.75
CA GLU A 254 19.56 -3.15 10.05
C GLU A 254 20.23 -1.78 9.97
N SER A 255 21.42 -1.68 9.34
CA SER A 255 22.09 -0.40 9.11
C SER A 255 21.23 0.53 8.25
N TYR A 256 20.64 0.02 7.17
CA TYR A 256 19.74 0.83 6.33
C TYR A 256 18.55 1.37 7.14
N LEU A 257 17.87 0.52 7.91
CA LEU A 257 16.74 0.95 8.75
C LEU A 257 17.21 1.99 9.79
N GLN A 258 18.37 1.78 10.40
CA GLN A 258 18.92 2.72 11.37
C GLN A 258 19.26 4.07 10.72
N ASP A 259 19.89 4.07 9.55
CA ASP A 259 20.38 5.30 8.91
C ASP A 259 19.26 6.08 8.20
N TRP A 260 18.37 5.37 7.48
CA TRP A 260 17.41 5.98 6.55
C TRP A 260 15.97 6.03 7.05
N VAL A 261 15.65 5.31 8.13
CA VAL A 261 14.30 5.31 8.69
C VAL A 261 14.28 5.83 10.12
N LEU A 262 15.06 5.21 11.02
CA LEU A 262 15.09 5.58 12.43
C LEU A 262 15.98 6.80 12.71
N GLY A 263 17.05 6.97 11.94
CA GLY A 263 18.03 8.05 12.08
C GLY A 263 17.64 9.35 11.37
N VAL A 264 16.42 9.45 10.84
CA VAL A 264 15.83 10.68 10.30
C VAL A 264 14.61 11.07 11.13
N ALA A 265 14.44 12.36 11.37
CA ALA A 265 13.33 12.85 12.18
C ALA A 265 11.97 12.66 11.49
N ASP A 266 11.92 12.90 10.19
CA ASP A 266 10.71 12.83 9.38
C ASP A 266 11.01 12.60 7.89
N ARG A 267 9.97 12.74 7.07
CA ARG A 267 10.10 12.59 5.62
C ARG A 267 10.90 13.73 4.97
N SER A 268 10.83 14.93 5.51
CA SER A 268 11.57 16.07 4.98
C SER A 268 13.07 15.85 5.10
N GLU A 269 13.54 15.40 6.26
CA GLU A 269 14.97 15.07 6.45
C GLU A 269 15.42 13.89 5.55
N TYR A 270 14.55 12.89 5.35
CA TYR A 270 14.83 11.82 4.40
C TYR A 270 15.02 12.36 2.98
N VAL A 271 14.15 13.26 2.53
CA VAL A 271 14.23 13.91 1.22
C VAL A 271 15.48 14.78 1.09
N GLU A 272 15.81 15.54 2.12
CA GLU A 272 17.04 16.36 2.17
C GLU A 272 18.31 15.51 2.03
N ARG A 273 18.35 14.33 2.67
CA ARG A 273 19.48 13.39 2.55
C ARG A 273 19.65 12.79 1.16
N LEU A 274 18.56 12.63 0.40
CA LEU A 274 18.62 12.19 -0.99
C LEU A 274 19.22 13.27 -1.91
N GLY A 275 19.05 14.56 -1.55
CA GLY A 275 19.71 15.68 -2.20
C GLY A 275 19.52 15.72 -3.72
N GLU A 276 20.64 15.80 -4.44
CA GLU A 276 20.65 15.90 -5.91
C GLU A 276 20.13 14.65 -6.62
N ASP A 277 20.09 13.48 -5.97
CA ASP A 277 19.57 12.25 -6.56
C ASP A 277 18.10 12.38 -6.94
N LEU A 278 17.32 13.22 -6.24
CA LEU A 278 15.93 13.49 -6.58
C LEU A 278 15.75 14.23 -7.90
N ALA A 279 16.71 15.06 -8.30
CA ALA A 279 16.62 15.83 -9.55
C ALA A 279 16.52 14.92 -10.79
N ARG A 280 17.14 13.73 -10.74
CA ARG A 280 17.07 12.74 -11.83
C ARG A 280 15.69 12.08 -11.95
N LEU A 281 14.94 12.07 -10.85
CA LEU A 281 13.62 11.44 -10.77
C LEU A 281 12.47 12.43 -11.05
N GLN A 282 12.74 13.72 -11.02
CA GLN A 282 11.72 14.74 -11.25
C GLN A 282 11.04 14.54 -12.62
N ALA A 283 9.71 14.61 -12.64
CA ALA A 283 8.95 14.43 -13.86
C ALA A 283 9.36 15.45 -14.93
N ARG A 284 9.63 14.95 -16.13
CA ARG A 284 10.05 15.78 -17.28
C ARG A 284 8.85 15.97 -18.23
N PRO A 285 8.83 17.09 -18.97
CA PRO A 285 7.85 17.27 -20.05
C PRO A 285 7.87 16.06 -21.00
N ARG A 286 6.71 15.54 -21.35
CA ARG A 286 6.60 14.39 -22.24
C ARG A 286 6.97 14.78 -23.68
N LEU A 287 7.59 13.85 -24.39
CA LEU A 287 7.92 14.00 -25.81
C LEU A 287 6.69 13.87 -26.72
N CYS A 288 5.59 13.27 -26.24
CA CYS A 288 4.35 13.10 -27.01
C CYS A 288 3.32 14.17 -26.63
N GLN A 289 2.57 14.63 -27.62
CA GLN A 289 1.44 15.54 -27.41
C GLN A 289 0.31 14.82 -26.65
N PRO A 290 -0.41 15.52 -25.77
CA PRO A 290 -1.63 14.97 -25.19
C PRO A 290 -2.62 14.55 -26.26
N VAL A 291 -3.30 13.43 -26.06
CA VAL A 291 -4.39 13.02 -26.95
C VAL A 291 -5.58 13.94 -26.69
N ASN A 292 -6.10 14.55 -27.76
CA ASN A 292 -7.37 15.25 -27.69
C ASN A 292 -8.51 14.25 -27.88
N TYR A 293 -9.32 14.06 -26.86
CA TYR A 293 -10.47 13.15 -26.87
C TYR A 293 -11.75 13.79 -27.41
N GLY A 294 -11.69 15.05 -27.90
CA GLY A 294 -12.81 15.73 -28.54
C GLY A 294 -13.76 16.47 -27.60
N PHE A 295 -13.30 16.79 -26.39
CA PHE A 295 -14.04 17.64 -25.44
C PHE A 295 -13.15 18.68 -24.76
#